data_5c5552f82779bb158cf5de61d2932d7b
#
_entry.id   5c5552f82779bb158cf5de61d2932d7b
#
_cell.length_a   1.000
_cell.length_b   1.000
_cell.length_c   1.000
_cell.angle_alpha   90.00
_cell.angle_beta   90.00
_cell.angle_gamma   90.00
#
_symmetry.space_group_name_H-M   'P 1'
#
loop_
_entity.id
_entity.type
_entity.pdbx_description
1 polymer ?
#
loop_
_entity_poly.entity_id
_entity_poly.type
_entity_poly.pdbx_seq_one_letter_code
_entity_poly.pdbx_strand_id
1 'polypeptide(L)'
;MTTKNIKLIALDIDGTIMDKNFHISEQVKAAIKKAIAKNIYVVLATGRMYSATVPVAKELGLKTPLILYQGSLIQEFYNSDKVLLHHSLSKEHALSVVKDLRDYDIQINAYLNDNLYAEEISPILNEYSSKRDIPVFKVDNFDALSDFEPTKLLGLDYNTDLVEKIKNELKEKYKGIINITKSTQHFCEFVNKKCSKATSLLFLAEKWEINPSEIMAIGDQDNDKEMLEIAGFGVAMGNGDKKLQEIADFVTDTVDNNGAAIAIERFAL
;
A
#
# COMPACT_ATOMS: atom_id res chain seq x y z
N MET A 1 13.01 -14.66 24.86
CA MET A 1 13.31 -14.39 23.44
C MET A 1 13.98 -13.04 23.40
N THR A 2 15.10 -12.91 22.69
CA THR A 2 15.84 -11.65 22.62
C THR A 2 15.09 -10.66 21.73
N THR A 3 14.82 -9.46 22.25
CA THR A 3 14.38 -8.33 21.44
C THR A 3 15.37 -8.09 20.31
N LYS A 4 14.87 -7.86 19.09
CA LYS A 4 15.71 -7.55 17.93
C LYS A 4 16.13 -6.08 17.98
N ASN A 5 17.25 -5.75 17.39
CA ASN A 5 17.68 -4.35 17.27
C ASN A 5 16.92 -3.67 16.12
N ILE A 6 15.64 -3.36 16.35
CA ILE A 6 14.78 -2.73 15.35
C ILE A 6 14.88 -1.20 15.48
N LYS A 7 15.19 -0.55 14.36
CA LYS A 7 15.24 0.93 14.25
C LYS A 7 14.14 1.50 13.37
N LEU A 8 13.52 0.67 12.51
CA LEU A 8 12.47 1.08 11.59
C LEU A 8 11.38 0.00 11.56
N ILE A 9 10.14 0.41 11.72
CA ILE A 9 8.95 -0.44 11.57
C ILE A 9 8.16 0.08 10.38
N ALA A 10 7.95 -0.76 9.36
CA ALA A 10 7.08 -0.50 8.23
C ALA A 10 5.76 -1.25 8.42
N LEU A 11 4.65 -0.53 8.32
CA LEU A 11 3.31 -1.04 8.56
C LEU A 11 2.44 -0.85 7.33
N ASP A 12 1.84 -1.92 6.82
CA ASP A 12 0.65 -1.77 5.99
C ASP A 12 -0.53 -1.29 6.83
N ILE A 13 -1.61 -0.81 6.16
CA ILE A 13 -2.78 -0.25 6.83
C ILE A 13 -3.93 -1.25 6.87
N ASP A 14 -4.49 -1.57 5.69
CA ASP A 14 -5.75 -2.31 5.56
C ASP A 14 -5.56 -3.80 5.82
N GLY A 15 -6.17 -4.33 6.88
CA GLY A 15 -5.99 -5.72 7.29
C GLY A 15 -4.75 -5.96 8.15
N THR A 16 -3.91 -4.94 8.36
CA THR A 16 -2.71 -5.01 9.21
C THR A 16 -2.89 -4.23 10.50
N ILE A 17 -3.05 -2.91 10.44
CA ILE A 17 -3.29 -2.06 11.62
C ILE A 17 -4.72 -1.56 11.72
N MET A 18 -5.48 -1.66 10.64
CA MET A 18 -6.85 -1.16 10.51
C MET A 18 -7.79 -2.31 10.09
N ASP A 19 -8.88 -2.48 10.81
CA ASP A 19 -9.88 -3.50 10.53
C ASP A 19 -10.79 -3.13 9.33
N LYS A 20 -11.71 -4.05 8.98
CA LYS A 20 -12.67 -3.86 7.89
C LYS A 20 -13.68 -2.72 8.11
N ASN A 21 -13.79 -2.21 9.34
CA ASN A 21 -14.65 -1.08 9.73
C ASN A 21 -13.86 0.24 9.77
N PHE A 22 -12.63 0.26 9.25
CA PHE A 22 -11.71 1.41 9.27
C PHE A 22 -11.34 1.88 10.68
N HIS A 23 -11.30 0.96 11.65
CA HIS A 23 -10.95 1.25 13.03
C HIS A 23 -9.55 0.71 13.35
N ILE A 24 -8.75 1.52 14.07
CA ILE A 24 -7.45 1.14 14.64
C ILE A 24 -7.61 1.00 16.14
N SER A 25 -7.29 -0.16 16.68
CA SER A 25 -7.45 -0.43 18.12
C SER A 25 -6.51 0.41 18.96
N GLU A 26 -6.92 0.68 20.22
CA GLU A 26 -6.08 1.40 21.18
C GLU A 26 -4.78 0.65 21.52
N GLN A 27 -4.77 -0.68 21.44
CA GLN A 27 -3.58 -1.50 21.63
C GLN A 27 -2.55 -1.24 20.51
N VAL A 28 -2.97 -1.19 19.25
CA VAL A 28 -2.09 -0.87 18.11
C VAL A 28 -1.54 0.55 18.25
N LYS A 29 -2.39 1.54 18.55
CA LYS A 29 -1.96 2.93 18.79
C LYS A 29 -0.94 3.02 19.93
N ALA A 30 -1.18 2.31 21.04
CA ALA A 30 -0.28 2.29 22.18
C ALA A 30 1.08 1.65 21.85
N ALA A 31 1.11 0.54 21.10
CA ALA A 31 2.34 -0.12 20.67
C ALA A 31 3.17 0.79 19.75
N ILE A 32 2.53 1.44 18.77
CA ILE A 32 3.18 2.41 17.87
C ILE A 32 3.75 3.59 18.68
N LYS A 33 2.97 4.14 19.59
CA LYS A 33 3.43 5.24 20.47
C LYS A 33 4.64 4.85 21.31
N LYS A 34 4.68 3.63 21.86
CA LYS A 34 5.83 3.10 22.60
C LYS A 34 7.07 2.96 21.69
N ALA A 35 6.89 2.49 20.44
CA ALA A 35 7.98 2.38 19.49
C ALA A 35 8.59 3.75 19.17
N ILE A 36 7.74 4.75 18.89
CA ILE A 36 8.18 6.13 18.67
C ILE A 36 8.93 6.69 19.89
N ALA A 37 8.45 6.43 21.11
CA ALA A 37 9.09 6.87 22.34
C ALA A 37 10.47 6.23 22.57
N LYS A 38 10.74 5.07 21.95
CA LYS A 38 12.07 4.41 21.90
C LYS A 38 12.94 4.89 20.73
N ASN A 39 12.55 5.96 20.02
CA ASN A 39 13.23 6.47 18.82
C ASN A 39 13.26 5.48 17.67
N ILE A 40 12.29 4.58 17.57
CA ILE A 40 12.10 3.72 16.41
C ILE A 40 11.28 4.51 15.38
N TYR A 41 11.77 4.58 14.15
CA TYR A 41 10.99 5.14 13.05
C TYR A 41 9.80 4.22 12.74
N VAL A 42 8.62 4.79 12.59
CA VAL A 42 7.43 4.06 12.16
C VAL A 42 6.90 4.68 10.89
N VAL A 43 6.78 3.89 9.82
CA VAL A 43 6.36 4.33 8.48
C VAL A 43 5.14 3.53 8.04
N LEU A 44 4.15 4.23 7.49
CA LEU A 44 3.05 3.58 6.77
C LEU A 44 3.46 3.31 5.32
N ALA A 45 3.24 2.07 4.84
CA ALA A 45 3.48 1.64 3.48
C ALA A 45 2.20 1.04 2.89
N THR A 46 1.50 1.79 2.05
CA THR A 46 0.13 1.48 1.65
C THR A 46 -0.14 1.68 0.16
N GLY A 47 -1.19 1.02 -0.35
CA GLY A 47 -1.76 1.29 -1.66
C GLY A 47 -2.69 2.53 -1.70
N ARG A 48 -2.98 3.12 -0.56
CA ARG A 48 -3.86 4.30 -0.44
C ARG A 48 -3.22 5.55 -1.03
N MET A 49 -4.07 6.52 -1.40
CA MET A 49 -3.68 7.88 -1.81
C MET A 49 -3.29 8.74 -0.59
N TYR A 50 -2.64 9.88 -0.84
CA TYR A 50 -2.12 10.77 0.20
C TYR A 50 -3.23 11.30 1.10
N SER A 51 -4.29 11.88 0.52
CA SER A 51 -5.41 12.45 1.28
C SER A 51 -6.12 11.42 2.16
N ALA A 52 -6.20 10.14 1.74
CA ALA A 52 -6.79 9.06 2.52
C ALA A 52 -5.84 8.49 3.61
N THR A 53 -4.54 8.77 3.53
CA THR A 53 -3.54 8.24 4.47
C THR A 53 -3.16 9.24 5.56
N VAL A 54 -3.17 10.54 5.26
CA VAL A 54 -2.81 11.60 6.22
C VAL A 54 -3.64 11.56 7.50
N PRO A 55 -4.98 11.37 7.47
CA PRO A 55 -5.76 11.23 8.70
C PRO A 55 -5.28 10.08 9.60
N VAL A 56 -4.98 8.93 9.00
CA VAL A 56 -4.47 7.74 9.70
C VAL A 56 -3.11 8.04 10.37
N ALA A 57 -2.19 8.64 9.63
CA ALA A 57 -0.88 9.00 10.15
C ALA A 57 -0.95 10.01 11.31
N LYS A 58 -1.86 10.98 11.22
CA LYS A 58 -2.13 11.94 12.30
C LYS A 58 -2.72 11.27 13.54
N GLU A 59 -3.68 10.37 13.37
CA GLU A 59 -4.27 9.59 14.46
C GLU A 59 -3.23 8.76 15.21
N LEU A 60 -2.26 8.18 14.49
CA LEU A 60 -1.15 7.43 15.06
C LEU A 60 -0.01 8.30 15.63
N GLY A 61 -0.09 9.61 15.47
CA GLY A 61 0.95 10.55 15.92
C GLY A 61 2.27 10.44 15.18
N LEU A 62 2.24 9.95 13.93
CA LEU A 62 3.44 9.81 13.10
C LEU A 62 3.96 11.17 12.63
N LYS A 63 5.26 11.21 12.33
CA LYS A 63 5.96 12.38 11.76
C LYS A 63 6.84 12.00 10.57
N THR A 64 6.93 10.72 10.27
CA THR A 64 7.70 10.15 9.17
C THR A 64 6.99 10.34 7.83
N PRO A 65 7.71 10.43 6.70
CA PRO A 65 7.09 10.40 5.37
C PRO A 65 6.22 9.16 5.17
N LEU A 66 5.23 9.27 4.31
CA LEU A 66 4.30 8.21 3.95
C LEU A 66 4.75 7.55 2.64
N ILE A 67 4.71 6.22 2.59
CA ILE A 67 4.87 5.42 1.37
C ILE A 67 3.46 5.11 0.86
N LEU A 68 3.13 5.64 -0.33
CA LEU A 68 1.79 5.72 -0.87
C LEU A 68 1.71 5.07 -2.25
N TYR A 69 0.48 4.73 -2.70
CA TYR A 69 0.23 4.19 -4.04
C TYR A 69 1.17 3.02 -4.37
N GLN A 70 1.28 2.04 -3.46
CA GLN A 70 2.17 0.87 -3.61
C GLN A 70 3.66 1.23 -3.77
N GLY A 71 4.09 2.37 -3.19
CA GLY A 71 5.45 2.86 -3.28
C GLY A 71 5.73 3.82 -4.43
N SER A 72 4.71 4.22 -5.20
CA SER A 72 4.88 5.18 -6.30
C SER A 72 5.12 6.61 -5.83
N LEU A 73 4.74 6.92 -4.60
CA LEU A 73 4.90 8.24 -4.00
C LEU A 73 5.41 8.12 -2.57
N ILE A 74 6.48 8.88 -2.24
CA ILE A 74 6.90 9.12 -0.87
C ILE A 74 6.74 10.61 -0.61
N GLN A 75 5.92 10.95 0.38
CA GLN A 75 5.60 12.36 0.67
C GLN A 75 5.57 12.62 2.17
N GLU A 76 6.12 13.78 2.58
CA GLU A 76 5.99 14.31 3.93
C GLU A 76 4.55 14.83 4.16
N PHE A 77 4.10 14.85 5.41
CA PHE A 77 2.78 15.37 5.77
C PHE A 77 2.78 16.14 7.10
N TYR A 78 3.84 16.01 7.85
CA TYR A 78 4.00 16.63 9.16
C TYR A 78 4.65 17.97 9.06
N ASN A 79 4.82 18.93 9.09
CA ASN A 79 5.49 20.24 8.91
C ASN A 79 5.80 20.62 7.44
N SER A 80 5.58 19.72 6.51
CA SER A 80 5.88 19.89 5.08
C SER A 80 5.01 18.93 4.28
N ASP A 81 4.74 19.26 3.04
CA ASP A 81 4.11 18.40 2.03
C ASP A 81 5.09 18.00 0.92
N LYS A 82 6.39 18.04 1.22
CA LYS A 82 7.46 17.78 0.27
C LYS A 82 7.39 16.36 -0.29
N VAL A 83 7.36 16.26 -1.61
CA VAL A 83 7.54 15.00 -2.32
C VAL A 83 9.02 14.62 -2.30
N LEU A 84 9.32 13.43 -1.77
CA LEU A 84 10.67 12.87 -1.70
C LEU A 84 10.97 11.96 -2.89
N LEU A 85 9.97 11.21 -3.35
CA LEU A 85 10.02 10.33 -4.50
C LEU A 85 8.64 10.30 -5.17
N HIS A 86 8.60 10.36 -6.51
CA HIS A 86 7.38 10.14 -7.28
C HIS A 86 7.71 9.48 -8.62
N HIS A 87 7.05 8.39 -8.91
CA HIS A 87 7.10 7.68 -10.18
C HIS A 87 5.70 7.40 -10.68
N SER A 88 5.24 8.14 -11.67
CA SER A 88 3.99 7.87 -12.39
C SER A 88 4.19 6.81 -13.48
N LEU A 89 3.09 6.28 -13.99
CA LEU A 89 3.06 5.57 -15.27
C LEU A 89 3.22 6.60 -16.39
N SER A 90 3.99 6.28 -17.43
CA SER A 90 3.97 7.11 -18.63
C SER A 90 2.59 7.03 -19.31
N LYS A 91 2.20 8.08 -20.02
CA LYS A 91 0.93 8.12 -20.76
C LYS A 91 0.74 6.90 -21.66
N GLU A 92 1.79 6.51 -22.39
CA GLU A 92 1.78 5.34 -23.27
C GLU A 92 1.43 4.05 -22.51
N HIS A 93 2.12 3.78 -21.41
CA HIS A 93 1.90 2.59 -20.60
C HIS A 93 0.53 2.63 -19.91
N ALA A 94 0.12 3.79 -19.40
CA ALA A 94 -1.17 3.95 -18.75
C ALA A 94 -2.33 3.68 -19.72
N LEU A 95 -2.28 4.25 -20.93
CA LEU A 95 -3.30 4.02 -21.95
C LEU A 95 -3.31 2.57 -22.47
N SER A 96 -2.13 1.93 -22.56
CA SER A 96 -2.05 0.51 -22.90
C SER A 96 -2.76 -0.37 -21.88
N VAL A 97 -2.54 -0.10 -20.57
CA VAL A 97 -3.24 -0.81 -19.48
C VAL A 97 -4.74 -0.54 -19.52
N VAL A 98 -5.14 0.73 -19.67
CA VAL A 98 -6.56 1.12 -19.76
C VAL A 98 -7.26 0.37 -20.90
N LYS A 99 -6.63 0.30 -22.07
CA LYS A 99 -7.15 -0.45 -23.22
C LYS A 99 -7.36 -1.93 -22.87
N ASP A 100 -6.37 -2.58 -22.28
CA ASP A 100 -6.50 -3.99 -21.89
C ASP A 100 -7.60 -4.19 -20.84
N LEU A 101 -7.71 -3.31 -19.86
CA LEU A 101 -8.73 -3.40 -18.81
C LEU A 101 -10.15 -3.20 -19.34
N ARG A 102 -10.32 -2.36 -20.37
CA ARG A 102 -11.61 -2.21 -21.07
C ARG A 102 -12.07 -3.51 -21.74
N ASP A 103 -11.12 -4.33 -22.25
CA ASP A 103 -11.44 -5.62 -22.87
C ASP A 103 -12.00 -6.65 -21.85
N TYR A 104 -11.77 -6.45 -20.54
CA TYR A 104 -12.32 -7.29 -19.45
C TYR A 104 -13.63 -6.74 -18.85
N ASP A 105 -14.07 -5.55 -19.28
CA ASP A 105 -15.31 -4.91 -18.80
C ASP A 105 -15.35 -4.75 -17.27
N ILE A 106 -14.21 -4.31 -16.67
CA ILE A 106 -14.09 -4.03 -15.23
C ILE A 106 -14.04 -2.54 -14.95
N GLN A 107 -14.36 -2.15 -13.71
CA GLN A 107 -14.21 -0.76 -13.26
C GLN A 107 -12.73 -0.36 -13.31
N ILE A 108 -12.43 0.78 -13.94
CA ILE A 108 -11.09 1.36 -14.03
C ILE A 108 -11.04 2.67 -13.26
N ASN A 109 -10.10 2.77 -12.33
CA ASN A 109 -9.81 3.97 -11.56
C ASN A 109 -8.40 4.46 -11.87
N ALA A 110 -8.25 5.76 -12.14
CA ALA A 110 -6.97 6.42 -12.33
C ALA A 110 -6.70 7.44 -11.24
N TYR A 111 -5.50 7.40 -10.67
CA TYR A 111 -5.09 8.33 -9.62
C TYR A 111 -4.07 9.33 -10.17
N LEU A 112 -4.47 10.60 -10.28
CA LEU A 112 -3.63 11.69 -10.76
C LEU A 112 -3.69 12.85 -9.76
N ASN A 113 -2.53 13.38 -9.37
CA ASN A 113 -2.42 14.54 -8.49
C ASN A 113 -3.30 14.44 -7.22
N ASP A 114 -3.27 13.26 -6.58
CA ASP A 114 -4.08 12.91 -5.40
C ASP A 114 -5.60 13.03 -5.61
N ASN A 115 -6.08 12.85 -6.83
CA ASN A 115 -7.50 12.76 -7.18
C ASN A 115 -7.80 11.41 -7.86
N LEU A 116 -9.02 10.92 -7.65
CA LEU A 116 -9.53 9.71 -8.26
C LEU A 116 -10.42 10.03 -9.47
N TYR A 117 -10.01 9.56 -10.64
CA TYR A 117 -10.73 9.74 -11.90
C TYR A 117 -11.28 8.40 -12.40
N ALA A 118 -12.46 8.45 -13.03
CA ALA A 118 -13.08 7.29 -13.68
C ALA A 118 -13.91 7.73 -14.89
N GLU A 119 -13.97 6.88 -15.92
CA GLU A 119 -14.85 7.09 -17.09
C GLU A 119 -16.30 6.70 -16.75
N GLU A 120 -16.47 5.67 -15.94
CA GLU A 120 -17.76 5.21 -15.43
C GLU A 120 -17.75 5.17 -13.90
N ILE A 121 -18.91 5.42 -13.31
CA ILE A 121 -19.11 5.29 -11.86
C ILE A 121 -20.03 4.11 -11.61
N SER A 122 -19.43 2.93 -11.52
CA SER A 122 -20.13 1.69 -11.26
C SER A 122 -20.53 1.53 -9.78
N PRO A 123 -21.41 0.58 -9.42
CA PRO A 123 -21.76 0.28 -8.03
C PRO A 123 -20.55 -0.02 -7.15
N ILE A 124 -19.55 -0.77 -7.66
CA ILE A 124 -18.34 -1.09 -6.90
C ILE A 124 -17.50 0.16 -6.63
N LEU A 125 -17.41 1.10 -7.59
CA LEU A 125 -16.70 2.36 -7.37
C LEU A 125 -17.42 3.25 -6.37
N ASN A 126 -18.75 3.33 -6.43
CA ASN A 126 -19.54 4.07 -5.45
C ASN A 126 -19.33 3.51 -4.03
N GLU A 127 -19.33 2.19 -3.87
CA GLU A 127 -19.04 1.55 -2.59
C GLU A 127 -17.62 1.84 -2.12
N TYR A 128 -16.65 1.72 -3.03
CA TYR A 128 -15.23 1.98 -2.76
C TYR A 128 -15.00 3.42 -2.28
N SER A 129 -15.54 4.40 -3.02
CA SER A 129 -15.36 5.83 -2.75
C SER A 129 -16.07 6.28 -1.48
N SER A 130 -17.33 5.85 -1.29
CA SER A 130 -18.15 6.20 -0.13
C SER A 130 -17.55 5.67 1.18
N LYS A 131 -17.05 4.42 1.20
CA LYS A 131 -16.42 3.84 2.39
C LYS A 131 -15.12 4.53 2.80
N ARG A 132 -14.46 5.21 1.88
CA ARG A 132 -13.15 5.86 2.09
C ARG A 132 -13.21 7.37 2.09
N ASP A 133 -14.41 7.93 1.90
CA ASP A 133 -14.62 9.38 1.75
C ASP A 133 -13.72 10.01 0.66
N ILE A 134 -13.61 9.32 -0.48
CA ILE A 134 -12.78 9.76 -1.61
C ILE A 134 -13.69 10.31 -2.71
N PRO A 135 -13.58 11.58 -3.10
CA PRO A 135 -14.34 12.13 -4.21
C PRO A 135 -13.89 11.51 -5.54
N VAL A 136 -14.85 11.23 -6.41
CA VAL A 136 -14.61 10.70 -7.76
C VAL A 136 -14.87 11.79 -8.80
N PHE A 137 -13.88 12.03 -9.65
CA PHE A 137 -13.98 12.94 -10.79
C PHE A 137 -14.29 12.13 -12.06
N LYS A 138 -15.50 12.29 -12.60
CA LYS A 138 -15.87 11.64 -13.86
C LYS A 138 -15.20 12.35 -15.02
N VAL A 139 -14.64 11.59 -15.96
CA VAL A 139 -14.11 12.04 -17.23
C VAL A 139 -14.80 11.29 -18.37
N ASP A 140 -14.88 11.91 -19.55
CA ASP A 140 -15.50 11.25 -20.70
C ASP A 140 -14.61 10.14 -21.26
N ASN A 141 -13.29 10.37 -21.28
CA ASN A 141 -12.31 9.41 -21.79
C ASN A 141 -10.92 9.75 -21.25
N PHE A 142 -10.18 8.77 -20.74
CA PHE A 142 -8.79 8.93 -20.31
C PHE A 142 -7.85 9.29 -21.46
N ASP A 143 -8.12 8.80 -22.68
CA ASP A 143 -7.31 9.09 -23.88
C ASP A 143 -7.30 10.58 -24.22
N ALA A 144 -8.36 11.33 -23.87
CA ALA A 144 -8.50 12.75 -24.13
C ALA A 144 -7.73 13.65 -23.12
N LEU A 145 -7.25 13.08 -22.03
CA LEU A 145 -6.47 13.83 -21.05
C LEU A 145 -5.05 14.09 -21.56
N SER A 146 -4.67 15.37 -21.68
CA SER A 146 -3.35 15.79 -22.22
C SER A 146 -2.19 15.19 -21.39
N ASP A 147 -2.31 15.25 -20.05
CA ASP A 147 -1.27 14.88 -19.10
C ASP A 147 -1.65 13.62 -18.31
N PHE A 148 -2.09 12.56 -19.05
CA PHE A 148 -2.50 11.31 -18.44
C PHE A 148 -1.28 10.48 -18.03
N GLU A 149 -0.66 10.85 -16.92
CA GLU A 149 0.43 10.13 -16.26
C GLU A 149 0.03 9.74 -14.83
N PRO A 150 -0.88 8.77 -14.66
CA PRO A 150 -1.38 8.42 -13.34
C PRO A 150 -0.28 7.84 -12.44
N THR A 151 -0.34 8.21 -11.16
CA THR A 151 0.51 7.61 -10.12
C THR A 151 0.20 6.13 -9.96
N LYS A 152 -1.08 5.76 -10.11
CA LYS A 152 -1.60 4.39 -10.07
C LYS A 152 -2.84 4.24 -10.94
N LEU A 153 -2.98 3.09 -11.60
CA LEU A 153 -4.25 2.58 -12.11
C LEU A 153 -4.73 1.42 -11.23
N LEU A 154 -6.04 1.26 -11.14
CA LEU A 154 -6.67 0.21 -10.36
C LEU A 154 -7.85 -0.36 -11.14
N GLY A 155 -7.80 -1.66 -11.42
CA GLY A 155 -8.94 -2.45 -11.89
C GLY A 155 -9.69 -3.02 -10.69
N LEU A 156 -11.03 -2.85 -10.65
CA LEU A 156 -11.89 -3.34 -9.58
C LEU A 156 -12.99 -4.22 -10.13
N ASP A 157 -13.25 -5.36 -9.48
CA ASP A 157 -14.41 -6.20 -9.75
C ASP A 157 -14.82 -7.00 -8.52
N TYR A 158 -16.11 -7.34 -8.43
CA TYR A 158 -16.61 -8.27 -7.41
C TYR A 158 -16.20 -9.72 -7.71
N ASN A 159 -15.98 -10.06 -8.98
CA ASN A 159 -15.53 -11.37 -9.42
C ASN A 159 -14.02 -11.52 -9.16
N THR A 160 -13.68 -12.15 -8.06
CA THR A 160 -12.30 -12.35 -7.62
C THR A 160 -11.48 -13.23 -8.56
N ASP A 161 -12.11 -14.19 -9.26
CA ASP A 161 -11.45 -15.05 -10.24
C ASP A 161 -11.07 -14.26 -11.50
N LEU A 162 -11.93 -13.32 -11.91
CA LEU A 162 -11.62 -12.40 -13.01
C LEU A 162 -10.43 -11.50 -12.65
N VAL A 163 -10.43 -10.92 -11.44
CA VAL A 163 -9.30 -10.08 -10.96
C VAL A 163 -7.99 -10.86 -10.92
N GLU A 164 -8.02 -12.12 -10.44
CA GLU A 164 -6.82 -12.97 -10.43
C GLU A 164 -6.35 -13.33 -11.85
N LYS A 165 -7.28 -13.63 -12.76
CA LYS A 165 -6.98 -13.86 -14.18
C LYS A 165 -6.30 -12.64 -14.81
N ILE A 166 -6.88 -11.44 -14.65
CA ILE A 166 -6.33 -10.18 -15.17
C ILE A 166 -4.93 -9.95 -14.63
N LYS A 167 -4.73 -10.09 -13.31
CA LYS A 167 -3.40 -9.96 -12.70
C LYS A 167 -2.38 -10.86 -13.38
N ASN A 168 -2.70 -12.15 -13.53
CA ASN A 168 -1.76 -13.13 -14.06
C ASN A 168 -1.43 -12.89 -15.53
N GLU A 169 -2.43 -12.62 -16.37
CA GLU A 169 -2.25 -12.36 -17.80
C GLU A 169 -1.49 -11.06 -18.04
N LEU A 170 -1.87 -9.97 -17.36
CA LEU A 170 -1.23 -8.67 -17.55
C LEU A 170 0.16 -8.60 -16.88
N LYS A 171 0.39 -9.32 -15.80
CA LYS A 171 1.72 -9.43 -15.18
C LYS A 171 2.73 -10.07 -16.13
N GLU A 172 2.33 -11.07 -16.91
CA GLU A 172 3.20 -11.65 -17.93
C GLU A 172 3.37 -10.71 -19.12
N LYS A 173 2.28 -10.09 -19.62
CA LYS A 173 2.32 -9.13 -20.73
C LYS A 173 3.21 -7.92 -20.44
N TYR A 174 3.14 -7.36 -19.25
CA TYR A 174 3.86 -6.15 -18.86
C TYR A 174 5.11 -6.42 -18.02
N LYS A 175 5.62 -7.64 -18.04
CA LYS A 175 6.82 -8.06 -17.31
C LYS A 175 8.01 -7.13 -17.58
N GLY A 176 8.59 -6.57 -16.51
CA GLY A 176 9.71 -5.62 -16.62
C GLY A 176 9.33 -4.22 -17.13
N ILE A 177 8.03 -3.94 -17.33
CA ILE A 177 7.51 -2.64 -17.82
C ILE A 177 6.65 -1.98 -16.74
N ILE A 178 5.75 -2.72 -16.11
CA ILE A 178 4.81 -2.25 -15.09
C ILE A 178 4.87 -3.22 -13.90
N ASN A 179 4.81 -2.69 -12.68
CA ASN A 179 4.60 -3.52 -11.51
C ASN A 179 3.09 -3.70 -11.29
N ILE A 180 2.65 -4.96 -11.20
CA ILE A 180 1.24 -5.34 -11.04
C ILE A 180 1.11 -6.19 -9.79
N THR A 181 0.23 -5.75 -8.88
CA THR A 181 0.03 -6.38 -7.57
C THR A 181 -1.43 -6.37 -7.14
N LYS A 182 -1.74 -7.03 -6.03
CA LYS A 182 -3.06 -7.06 -5.39
C LYS A 182 -2.92 -6.67 -3.93
N SER A 183 -3.75 -5.72 -3.49
CA SER A 183 -3.91 -5.38 -2.07
C SER A 183 -5.17 -5.98 -1.46
N THR A 184 -6.08 -6.49 -2.28
CA THR A 184 -7.27 -7.26 -1.87
C THR A 184 -7.63 -8.24 -2.99
N GLN A 185 -8.56 -9.15 -2.74
CA GLN A 185 -9.05 -10.07 -3.78
C GLN A 185 -9.81 -9.38 -4.92
N HIS A 186 -10.28 -8.12 -4.73
CA HIS A 186 -11.10 -7.36 -5.67
C HIS A 186 -10.30 -6.34 -6.48
N PHE A 187 -8.99 -6.15 -6.20
CA PHE A 187 -8.17 -5.06 -6.72
C PHE A 187 -6.97 -5.59 -7.49
N CYS A 188 -6.82 -5.15 -8.75
CA CYS A 188 -5.60 -5.31 -9.52
C CYS A 188 -4.98 -3.94 -9.74
N GLU A 189 -3.78 -3.71 -9.20
CA GLU A 189 -3.13 -2.41 -9.14
C GLU A 189 -1.92 -2.36 -10.07
N PHE A 190 -1.79 -1.26 -10.80
CA PHE A 190 -0.75 -1.04 -11.80
C PHE A 190 0.03 0.22 -11.45
N VAL A 191 1.32 0.06 -11.24
CA VAL A 191 2.23 1.16 -10.89
C VAL A 191 3.52 1.07 -11.74
N ASN A 192 4.32 2.14 -11.71
CA ASN A 192 5.61 2.14 -12.40
C ASN A 192 6.47 0.96 -11.93
N LYS A 193 7.18 0.32 -12.87
CA LYS A 193 8.04 -0.85 -12.59
C LYS A 193 9.09 -0.66 -11.51
N LYS A 194 9.48 0.58 -11.24
CA LYS A 194 10.46 0.92 -10.20
C LYS A 194 9.86 0.95 -8.80
N CYS A 195 8.53 0.84 -8.69
CA CYS A 195 7.81 1.05 -7.46
C CYS A 195 7.34 -0.27 -6.86
N SER A 196 7.64 -0.44 -5.59
CA SER A 196 6.99 -1.36 -4.66
C SER A 196 7.10 -0.78 -3.25
N LYS A 197 6.34 -1.31 -2.30
CA LYS A 197 6.51 -0.93 -0.89
C LYS A 197 7.95 -1.15 -0.42
N ALA A 198 8.58 -2.22 -0.89
CA ALA A 198 9.97 -2.57 -0.59
C ALA A 198 10.97 -1.53 -1.11
N THR A 199 10.91 -1.16 -2.38
CA THR A 199 11.85 -0.19 -2.96
C THR A 199 11.76 1.17 -2.29
N SER A 200 10.55 1.60 -1.95
CA SER A 200 10.31 2.86 -1.22
C SER A 200 10.73 2.80 0.24
N LEU A 201 10.57 1.64 0.89
CA LEU A 201 11.08 1.42 2.25
C LEU A 201 12.61 1.47 2.30
N LEU A 202 13.28 0.82 1.35
CA LEU A 202 14.74 0.87 1.23
C LEU A 202 15.24 2.29 0.96
N PHE A 203 14.56 3.09 0.13
CA PHE A 203 14.88 4.50 -0.08
C PHE A 203 14.87 5.31 1.23
N LEU A 204 13.86 5.11 2.09
CA LEU A 204 13.80 5.78 3.39
C LEU A 204 14.85 5.24 4.37
N ALA A 205 15.09 3.93 4.38
CA ALA A 205 16.10 3.30 5.22
C ALA A 205 17.50 3.82 4.88
N GLU A 206 17.86 3.92 3.60
CA GLU A 206 19.12 4.50 3.13
C GLU A 206 19.26 5.96 3.58
N LYS A 207 18.20 6.77 3.40
CA LYS A 207 18.18 8.18 3.82
C LYS A 207 18.40 8.36 5.32
N TRP A 208 18.02 7.39 6.14
CA TRP A 208 18.17 7.42 7.61
C TRP A 208 19.34 6.57 8.11
N GLU A 209 20.16 6.05 7.20
CA GLU A 209 21.32 5.20 7.53
C GLU A 209 20.93 3.96 8.36
N ILE A 210 19.74 3.38 8.07
CA ILE A 210 19.23 2.18 8.72
C ILE A 210 19.50 0.97 7.84
N ASN A 211 20.15 -0.04 8.41
CA ASN A 211 20.40 -1.28 7.70
C ASN A 211 19.10 -2.11 7.54
N PRO A 212 18.86 -2.76 6.40
CA PRO A 212 17.70 -3.65 6.23
C PRO A 212 17.53 -4.67 7.36
N SER A 213 18.61 -5.18 7.95
CA SER A 213 18.56 -6.09 9.11
C SER A 213 17.97 -5.46 10.39
N GLU A 214 17.83 -4.12 10.44
CA GLU A 214 17.24 -3.37 11.55
C GLU A 214 15.79 -2.93 11.26
N ILE A 215 15.22 -3.43 10.15
CA ILE A 215 13.84 -3.16 9.74
C ILE A 215 12.93 -4.30 10.19
N MET A 216 11.78 -3.97 10.76
CA MET A 216 10.64 -4.85 10.93
C MET A 216 9.55 -4.41 9.95
N ALA A 217 9.03 -5.33 9.14
CA ALA A 217 7.92 -5.07 8.23
C ALA A 217 6.71 -5.94 8.61
N ILE A 218 5.51 -5.33 8.64
CA ILE A 218 4.26 -6.03 8.98
C ILE A 218 3.25 -5.79 7.87
N GLY A 219 2.66 -6.88 7.35
CA GLY A 219 1.69 -6.83 6.25
C GLY A 219 0.81 -8.06 6.18
N ASP A 220 -0.17 -8.07 5.26
CA ASP A 220 -1.17 -9.15 5.16
C ASP A 220 -1.43 -9.65 3.74
N GLN A 221 -1.05 -8.92 2.67
CA GLN A 221 -1.37 -9.26 1.28
C GLN A 221 -0.14 -9.41 0.37
N ASP A 222 -0.38 -9.83 -0.88
CA ASP A 222 0.65 -10.06 -1.91
C ASP A 222 1.55 -8.82 -2.16
N ASN A 223 0.99 -7.61 -2.05
CA ASN A 223 1.73 -6.35 -2.19
C ASN A 223 2.73 -6.08 -1.05
N ASP A 224 2.64 -6.82 0.06
CA ASP A 224 3.57 -6.71 1.20
C ASP A 224 4.74 -7.68 1.09
N LYS A 225 4.66 -8.65 0.18
CA LYS A 225 5.63 -9.74 0.07
C LYS A 225 7.06 -9.23 0.00
N GLU A 226 7.35 -8.37 -0.98
CA GLU A 226 8.70 -7.83 -1.15
C GLU A 226 9.17 -7.03 0.07
N MET A 227 8.25 -6.32 0.74
CA MET A 227 8.56 -5.54 1.93
C MET A 227 8.95 -6.44 3.11
N LEU A 228 8.28 -7.58 3.28
CA LEU A 228 8.65 -8.57 4.30
C LEU A 228 9.98 -9.24 3.97
N GLU A 229 10.21 -9.59 2.70
CA GLU A 229 11.42 -10.28 2.24
C GLU A 229 12.71 -9.45 2.43
N ILE A 230 12.64 -8.11 2.25
CA ILE A 230 13.81 -7.24 2.40
C ILE A 230 14.08 -6.82 3.84
N ALA A 231 13.12 -6.97 4.73
CA ALA A 231 13.25 -6.59 6.13
C ALA A 231 14.07 -7.64 6.90
N GLY A 232 14.83 -7.20 7.91
CA GLY A 232 15.51 -8.10 8.84
C GLY A 232 14.54 -8.91 9.72
N PHE A 233 13.27 -8.53 9.73
CA PHE A 233 12.21 -9.28 10.38
C PHE A 233 10.85 -9.02 9.71
N GLY A 234 10.43 -9.94 8.87
CA GLY A 234 9.14 -9.91 8.19
C GLY A 234 8.05 -10.58 9.04
N VAL A 235 6.95 -9.88 9.26
CA VAL A 235 5.80 -10.37 10.02
C VAL A 235 4.56 -10.39 9.14
N ALA A 236 3.94 -11.54 9.00
CA ALA A 236 2.64 -11.69 8.35
C ALA A 236 1.52 -11.69 9.39
N MET A 237 0.40 -11.02 9.06
CA MET A 237 -0.80 -11.05 9.88
C MET A 237 -1.50 -12.41 9.81
N GLY A 238 -2.15 -12.82 10.91
CA GLY A 238 -2.90 -14.09 10.99
C GLY A 238 -4.11 -14.17 10.06
N ASN A 239 -4.66 -13.01 9.66
CA ASN A 239 -5.72 -12.90 8.64
C ASN A 239 -5.17 -12.77 7.21
N GLY A 240 -3.86 -12.73 7.03
CA GLY A 240 -3.21 -12.49 5.74
C GLY A 240 -3.20 -13.69 4.79
N ASP A 241 -2.71 -13.44 3.58
CA ASP A 241 -2.51 -14.46 2.55
C ASP A 241 -1.57 -15.57 3.05
N LYS A 242 -1.94 -16.84 2.81
CA LYS A 242 -1.13 -17.99 3.25
C LYS A 242 0.27 -18.00 2.64
N LYS A 243 0.41 -17.59 1.38
CA LYS A 243 1.72 -17.49 0.72
C LYS A 243 2.62 -16.44 1.38
N LEU A 244 2.03 -15.36 1.90
CA LEU A 244 2.76 -14.37 2.68
C LEU A 244 3.17 -14.94 4.04
N GLN A 245 2.28 -15.68 4.69
CA GLN A 245 2.58 -16.35 5.96
C GLN A 245 3.71 -17.38 5.84
N GLU A 246 3.81 -18.10 4.70
CA GLU A 246 4.85 -19.08 4.43
C GLU A 246 6.26 -18.49 4.33
N ILE A 247 6.39 -17.23 3.92
CA ILE A 247 7.69 -16.56 3.75
C ILE A 247 8.07 -15.66 4.92
N ALA A 248 7.15 -15.39 5.84
CA ALA A 248 7.39 -14.51 6.98
C ALA A 248 8.24 -15.17 8.06
N ASP A 249 9.09 -14.39 8.73
CA ASP A 249 9.83 -14.85 9.92
C ASP A 249 8.91 -15.17 11.10
N PHE A 250 7.75 -14.50 11.16
CA PHE A 250 6.75 -14.69 12.20
C PHE A 250 5.34 -14.44 11.66
N VAL A 251 4.41 -15.31 12.00
CA VAL A 251 2.98 -15.08 11.79
C VAL A 251 2.39 -14.65 13.12
N THR A 252 1.90 -13.39 13.15
CA THR A 252 1.23 -12.85 14.34
C THR A 252 -0.25 -13.18 14.35
N ASP A 253 -1.01 -12.66 15.32
CA ASP A 253 -2.46 -12.84 15.38
C ASP A 253 -3.17 -11.98 14.29
N THR A 254 -4.47 -12.08 14.21
CA THR A 254 -5.29 -11.32 13.25
C THR A 254 -5.35 -9.83 13.62
N VAL A 255 -5.80 -9.00 12.66
CA VAL A 255 -6.05 -7.57 12.92
C VAL A 255 -7.09 -7.38 14.04
N ASP A 256 -8.14 -8.20 14.06
CA ASP A 256 -9.18 -8.16 15.10
C ASP A 256 -8.64 -8.49 16.51
N ASN A 257 -7.55 -9.27 16.58
CA ASN A 257 -6.85 -9.64 17.81
C ASN A 257 -5.57 -8.83 18.06
N ASN A 258 -5.43 -7.67 17.41
CA ASN A 258 -4.29 -6.77 17.60
C ASN A 258 -2.93 -7.36 17.22
N GLY A 259 -2.87 -8.19 16.18
CA GLY A 259 -1.65 -8.89 15.76
C GLY A 259 -0.44 -7.98 15.56
N ALA A 260 -0.64 -6.79 14.96
CA ALA A 260 0.44 -5.82 14.78
C ALA A 260 1.01 -5.32 16.11
N ALA A 261 0.15 -5.03 17.10
CA ALA A 261 0.60 -4.64 18.44
C ALA A 261 1.40 -5.74 19.12
N ILE A 262 0.91 -6.99 19.04
CA ILE A 262 1.60 -8.18 19.59
C ILE A 262 3.01 -8.30 18.99
N ALA A 263 3.14 -8.17 17.67
CA ALA A 263 4.44 -8.26 17.01
C ALA A 263 5.39 -7.14 17.43
N ILE A 264 4.92 -5.89 17.46
CA ILE A 264 5.71 -4.73 17.87
C ILE A 264 6.18 -4.89 19.31
N GLU A 265 5.28 -5.22 20.25
CA GLU A 265 5.60 -5.35 21.67
C GLU A 265 6.57 -6.51 21.95
N ARG A 266 6.46 -7.59 21.21
CA ARG A 266 7.28 -8.77 21.42
C ARG A 266 8.71 -8.66 20.87
N PHE A 267 8.90 -7.97 19.75
CA PHE A 267 10.16 -8.02 19.01
C PHE A 267 10.88 -6.67 18.91
N ALA A 268 10.18 -5.54 19.04
CA ALA A 268 10.77 -4.20 18.94
C ALA A 268 10.81 -3.45 20.29
N LEU A 269 10.00 -3.84 21.28
CA LEU A 269 9.92 -3.16 22.58
C LEU A 269 10.52 -3.98 23.70
#